data_918fb653aa6ac2cd1c9d6f9d401590e9
#
_entry.id   918fb653aa6ac2cd1c9d6f9d401590e9
#
_cell.length_a   1.000
_cell.length_b   1.000
_cell.length_c   1.000
_cell.angle_alpha   90.00
_cell.angle_beta   90.00
_cell.angle_gamma   90.00
#
_symmetry.space_group_name_H-M   'P 1'
#
loop_
_entity.id
_entity.type
_entity.pdbx_description
1 polymer ?
#
loop_
_entity_poly.entity_id
_entity_poly.type
_entity_poly.pdbx_seq_one_letter_code
_entity_poly.pdbx_strand_id
1 'polypeptide(L)'
;MRHLLIYFTLVWPVALYAQAGTDPVKPFLERIKAAYAQASYLGFRVTYLYTNESHPDQPNDSITGEVALDKGRCRYVMDGIETLVTGNHTIQIMRENQSIYLSASGHSSVVDPIYLIDSVLQHMNGVHSNLSKRGSMDVLAISFPEGLQFTRIEMGVDEKTGFLKEMTYFLHTAGFVDKTDQGYDPEGRVLVRFNHYTQGAFGDALFDENAIITKTAGRYQPVGKYRAYQLYLATPNL
;
A
#
# COMPACT_ATOMS: atom_id res chain seq x y z
N MET A 1 57.38 -3.37 63.16
CA MET A 1 56.57 -2.31 62.51
C MET A 1 55.97 -2.92 61.28
N ARG A 2 54.66 -3.27 61.37
CA ARG A 2 53.91 -3.92 60.28
C ARG A 2 53.07 -2.89 59.58
N HIS A 3 53.37 -2.62 58.30
CA HIS A 3 52.58 -1.74 57.45
C HIS A 3 51.36 -2.53 56.92
N LEU A 4 50.19 -2.08 57.34
CA LEU A 4 48.88 -2.57 56.86
C LEU A 4 48.51 -1.76 55.62
N LEU A 5 48.57 -2.39 54.42
CA LEU A 5 48.14 -1.80 53.15
C LEU A 5 46.66 -2.11 52.99
N ILE A 6 45.80 -1.08 53.07
CA ILE A 6 44.37 -1.16 52.82
C ILE A 6 44.17 -0.97 51.32
N TYR A 7 43.73 -2.04 50.62
CA TYR A 7 43.28 -1.95 49.25
C TYR A 7 41.83 -1.48 49.24
N PHE A 8 41.64 -0.26 48.74
CA PHE A 8 40.31 0.30 48.45
C PHE A 8 39.90 -0.16 47.06
N THR A 9 39.06 -1.23 46.98
CA THR A 9 38.47 -1.66 45.73
C THR A 9 37.27 -0.75 45.42
N LEU A 10 37.46 0.14 44.44
CA LEU A 10 36.42 0.97 43.91
C LEU A 10 35.51 0.13 43.01
N VAL A 11 34.41 -0.36 43.57
CA VAL A 11 33.34 -0.99 42.77
C VAL A 11 32.55 0.09 42.11
N TRP A 12 32.78 0.29 40.79
CA TRP A 12 31.97 1.14 39.96
C TRP A 12 30.68 0.41 39.60
N PRO A 13 29.48 0.92 39.94
CA PRO A 13 28.26 0.35 39.46
C PRO A 13 28.15 0.64 37.95
N VAL A 14 28.37 -0.39 37.13
CA VAL A 14 27.98 -0.36 35.72
C VAL A 14 26.48 -0.36 35.71
N ALA A 15 25.87 0.84 35.61
CA ALA A 15 24.46 0.98 35.32
C ALA A 15 24.25 0.49 33.87
N LEU A 16 23.83 -0.76 33.74
CA LEU A 16 23.24 -1.28 32.51
C LEU A 16 21.94 -0.52 32.29
N TYR A 17 22.02 0.58 31.55
CA TYR A 17 20.83 1.14 30.91
C TYR A 17 20.36 0.11 29.89
N ALA A 18 19.40 -0.72 30.29
CA ALA A 18 18.54 -1.42 29.37
C ALA A 18 17.79 -0.33 28.60
N GLN A 19 18.31 0.07 27.46
CA GLN A 19 17.55 0.83 26.48
C GLN A 19 16.40 -0.07 26.09
N ALA A 20 15.20 0.23 26.60
CA ALA A 20 13.97 -0.27 26.04
C ALA A 20 13.99 0.17 24.57
N GLY A 21 14.36 -0.77 23.68
CA GLY A 21 14.45 -0.53 22.26
C GLY A 21 13.08 -0.08 21.79
N THR A 22 12.96 1.20 21.47
CA THR A 22 11.76 1.72 20.80
C THR A 22 11.66 0.96 19.48
N ASP A 23 10.53 0.29 19.27
CA ASP A 23 10.23 -0.42 18.02
C ASP A 23 10.47 0.54 16.83
N PRO A 24 11.47 0.29 15.96
CA PRO A 24 11.83 1.21 14.89
C PRO A 24 10.77 1.28 13.78
N VAL A 25 9.84 0.34 13.77
CA VAL A 25 8.80 0.23 12.74
C VAL A 25 7.76 1.34 12.91
N LYS A 26 7.36 1.64 14.15
CA LYS A 26 6.36 2.69 14.39
C LYS A 26 6.80 4.07 13.89
N PRO A 27 7.98 4.60 14.23
CA PRO A 27 8.47 5.87 13.66
C PRO A 27 8.58 5.83 12.13
N PHE A 28 8.95 4.69 11.55
CA PHE A 28 9.02 4.52 10.11
C PHE A 28 7.63 4.70 9.47
N LEU A 29 6.59 4.02 9.97
CA LEU A 29 5.23 4.15 9.46
C LEU A 29 4.65 5.55 9.65
N GLU A 30 4.89 6.17 10.80
CA GLU A 30 4.45 7.55 11.07
C GLU A 30 5.09 8.56 10.10
N ARG A 31 6.36 8.38 9.75
CA ARG A 31 7.03 9.21 8.74
C ARG A 31 6.36 9.13 7.38
N ILE A 32 5.98 7.93 6.93
CA ILE A 32 5.28 7.74 5.66
C ILE A 32 3.91 8.39 5.72
N LYS A 33 3.13 8.12 6.76
CA LYS A 33 1.81 8.75 6.97
C LYS A 33 1.90 10.28 6.92
N ALA A 34 2.90 10.85 7.59
CA ALA A 34 3.14 12.29 7.59
C ALA A 34 3.48 12.83 6.19
N ALA A 35 4.32 12.13 5.42
CA ALA A 35 4.68 12.52 4.06
C ALA A 35 3.45 12.57 3.14
N TYR A 36 2.59 11.55 3.18
CA TYR A 36 1.37 11.51 2.39
C TYR A 36 0.31 12.52 2.88
N ALA A 37 0.18 12.74 4.19
CA ALA A 37 -0.75 13.72 4.75
C ALA A 37 -0.35 15.18 4.43
N GLN A 38 0.95 15.47 4.37
CA GLN A 38 1.46 16.79 3.99
C GLN A 38 1.30 17.09 2.49
N ALA A 39 1.29 16.07 1.66
CA ALA A 39 1.06 16.18 0.24
C ALA A 39 -0.44 16.31 -0.05
N SER A 40 -0.98 17.54 0.05
CA SER A 40 -2.43 17.81 -0.15
C SER A 40 -2.92 17.33 -1.53
N TYR A 41 -2.03 17.33 -2.51
CA TYR A 41 -2.29 16.87 -3.89
C TYR A 41 -1.10 16.04 -4.34
N LEU A 42 -1.33 14.79 -4.65
CA LEU A 42 -0.28 13.85 -5.02
C LEU A 42 -0.71 13.01 -6.22
N GLY A 43 0.05 13.10 -7.32
CA GLY A 43 -0.07 12.19 -8.46
C GLY A 43 1.13 11.26 -8.53
N PHE A 44 0.91 10.02 -8.93
CA PHE A 44 1.99 9.07 -9.18
C PHE A 44 1.54 7.96 -10.11
N ARG A 45 2.52 7.27 -10.70
CA ARG A 45 2.30 6.07 -11.48
C ARG A 45 2.63 4.84 -10.63
N VAL A 46 1.79 3.82 -10.74
CA VAL A 46 2.00 2.52 -10.13
C VAL A 46 2.15 1.46 -11.22
N THR A 47 3.16 0.60 -11.09
CA THR A 47 3.37 -0.53 -12.01
C THR A 47 3.48 -1.81 -11.21
N TYR A 48 2.58 -2.75 -11.49
CA TYR A 48 2.63 -4.11 -10.95
C TYR A 48 3.40 -4.98 -11.92
N LEU A 49 4.39 -5.71 -11.42
CA LEU A 49 5.20 -6.67 -12.16
C LEU A 49 5.02 -8.04 -11.52
N TYR A 50 4.47 -8.96 -12.27
CA TYR A 50 4.24 -10.34 -11.81
C TYR A 50 5.43 -11.19 -12.25
N THR A 51 6.16 -11.75 -11.27
CA THR A 51 7.34 -12.58 -11.50
C THR A 51 7.28 -13.82 -10.63
N ASN A 52 8.18 -14.76 -10.89
CA ASN A 52 8.47 -15.86 -9.98
C ASN A 52 9.69 -15.50 -9.12
N GLU A 53 9.81 -16.07 -7.94
CA GLU A 53 10.97 -15.78 -7.08
C GLU A 53 12.28 -16.30 -7.67
N SER A 54 12.23 -17.42 -8.39
CA SER A 54 13.38 -18.00 -9.10
C SER A 54 13.86 -17.15 -10.30
N HIS A 55 12.97 -16.33 -10.91
CA HIS A 55 13.28 -15.46 -12.04
C HIS A 55 12.76 -14.03 -11.80
N PRO A 56 13.26 -13.34 -10.78
CA PRO A 56 12.69 -12.05 -10.33
C PRO A 56 12.83 -10.90 -11.34
N ASP A 57 13.78 -11.03 -12.27
CA ASP A 57 14.08 -10.00 -13.30
C ASP A 57 13.34 -10.23 -14.62
N GLN A 58 12.54 -11.30 -14.72
CA GLN A 58 11.76 -11.65 -15.91
C GLN A 58 10.27 -11.61 -15.59
N PRO A 59 9.61 -10.44 -15.76
CA PRO A 59 8.17 -10.33 -15.54
C PRO A 59 7.38 -11.22 -16.51
N ASN A 60 6.48 -12.03 -15.98
CA ASN A 60 5.52 -12.80 -16.77
C ASN A 60 4.41 -11.89 -17.30
N ASP A 61 4.08 -10.84 -16.52
CA ASP A 61 3.05 -9.85 -16.86
C ASP A 61 3.31 -8.53 -16.15
N SER A 62 2.72 -7.44 -16.67
CA SER A 62 2.80 -6.13 -16.05
C SER A 62 1.55 -5.30 -16.30
N ILE A 63 1.08 -4.63 -15.25
CA ILE A 63 -0.04 -3.69 -15.32
C ILE A 63 0.41 -2.34 -14.78
N THR A 64 0.10 -1.27 -15.51
CA THR A 64 0.44 0.09 -15.10
C THR A 64 -0.82 0.91 -14.90
N GLY A 65 -0.83 1.71 -13.82
CA GLY A 65 -1.92 2.62 -13.49
C GLY A 65 -1.42 4.01 -13.09
N GLU A 66 -2.36 4.93 -13.04
CA GLU A 66 -2.15 6.30 -12.57
C GLU A 66 -3.05 6.57 -11.37
N VAL A 67 -2.49 7.21 -10.35
CA VAL A 67 -3.16 7.56 -9.12
C VAL A 67 -3.10 9.06 -8.93
N ALA A 68 -4.23 9.66 -8.55
CA ALA A 68 -4.31 11.04 -8.09
C ALA A 68 -5.02 11.08 -6.73
N LEU A 69 -4.39 11.73 -5.76
CA LEU A 69 -4.90 11.92 -4.40
C LEU A 69 -5.12 13.41 -4.16
N ASP A 70 -6.25 13.76 -3.56
CA ASP A 70 -6.57 15.13 -3.19
C ASP A 70 -7.46 15.15 -1.93
N LYS A 71 -6.91 15.52 -0.78
CA LYS A 71 -7.65 15.76 0.48
C LYS A 71 -8.68 14.67 0.82
N GLY A 72 -8.27 13.42 0.72
CA GLY A 72 -9.15 12.27 0.97
C GLY A 72 -9.98 11.81 -0.22
N ARG A 73 -9.91 12.52 -1.37
CA ARG A 73 -10.41 12.01 -2.65
C ARG A 73 -9.30 11.22 -3.35
N CYS A 74 -9.69 10.19 -4.06
CA CYS A 74 -8.77 9.39 -4.86
C CYS A 74 -9.35 9.11 -6.23
N ARG A 75 -8.53 9.24 -7.25
CA ARG A 75 -8.82 8.72 -8.58
C ARG A 75 -7.69 7.78 -8.99
N TYR A 76 -8.08 6.62 -9.46
CA TYR A 76 -7.17 5.58 -9.85
C TYR A 76 -7.62 4.99 -11.19
N VAL A 77 -6.69 4.91 -12.14
CA VAL A 77 -6.96 4.37 -13.49
C VAL A 77 -5.95 3.28 -13.79
N MET A 78 -6.41 2.06 -14.03
CA MET A 78 -5.55 0.93 -14.36
C MET A 78 -6.33 -0.07 -15.20
N ASP A 79 -5.74 -0.55 -16.30
CA ASP A 79 -6.23 -1.64 -17.14
C ASP A 79 -7.71 -1.48 -17.54
N GLY A 80 -8.07 -0.29 -18.05
CA GLY A 80 -9.45 0.00 -18.45
C GLY A 80 -10.46 0.22 -17.32
N ILE A 81 -10.03 0.04 -16.07
CA ILE A 81 -10.83 0.32 -14.87
C ILE A 81 -10.45 1.70 -14.34
N GLU A 82 -11.45 2.52 -14.11
CA GLU A 82 -11.31 3.80 -13.44
C GLU A 82 -12.10 3.78 -12.13
N THR A 83 -11.45 4.08 -11.03
CA THR A 83 -12.08 4.18 -9.71
C THR A 83 -11.96 5.61 -9.20
N LEU A 84 -13.09 6.20 -8.85
CA LEU A 84 -13.18 7.50 -8.20
C LEU A 84 -13.75 7.31 -6.80
N VAL A 85 -12.99 7.75 -5.79
CA VAL A 85 -13.42 7.78 -4.38
C VAL A 85 -13.58 9.24 -3.99
N THR A 86 -14.77 9.60 -3.55
CA THR A 86 -15.10 10.93 -3.01
C THR A 86 -15.52 10.80 -1.54
N GLY A 87 -15.91 11.91 -0.91
CA GLY A 87 -16.46 11.86 0.46
C GLY A 87 -17.80 11.11 0.55
N ASN A 88 -18.53 11.00 -0.57
CA ASN A 88 -19.88 10.44 -0.59
C ASN A 88 -19.93 9.03 -1.20
N HIS A 89 -19.18 8.82 -2.28
CA HIS A 89 -19.30 7.60 -3.10
C HIS A 89 -17.94 7.03 -3.51
N THR A 90 -17.95 5.73 -3.77
CA THR A 90 -16.95 5.06 -4.59
C THR A 90 -17.62 4.67 -5.91
N ILE A 91 -17.07 5.16 -7.01
CA ILE A 91 -17.56 4.94 -8.37
C ILE A 91 -16.47 4.17 -9.12
N GLN A 92 -16.80 2.95 -9.55
CA GLN A 92 -15.91 2.14 -10.38
C GLN A 92 -16.47 2.03 -11.78
N ILE A 93 -15.70 2.41 -12.78
CA ILE A 93 -16.06 2.43 -14.18
C ILE A 93 -15.26 1.36 -14.91
N MET A 94 -15.94 0.39 -15.47
CA MET A 94 -15.35 -0.65 -16.32
C MET A 94 -15.66 -0.29 -17.78
N ARG A 95 -14.63 0.16 -18.50
CA ARG A 95 -14.83 0.68 -19.87
C ARG A 95 -15.14 -0.43 -20.88
N GLU A 96 -14.57 -1.60 -20.68
CA GLU A 96 -14.70 -2.72 -21.61
C GLU A 96 -16.15 -3.20 -21.72
N ASN A 97 -16.84 -3.36 -20.61
CA ASN A 97 -18.22 -3.80 -20.56
C ASN A 97 -19.25 -2.66 -20.35
N GLN A 98 -18.79 -1.40 -20.43
CA GLN A 98 -19.61 -0.21 -20.26
C GLN A 98 -20.48 -0.23 -18.99
N SER A 99 -19.88 -0.60 -17.86
CA SER A 99 -20.57 -0.65 -16.58
C SER A 99 -19.99 0.28 -15.54
N ILE A 100 -20.86 0.75 -14.65
CA ILE A 100 -20.53 1.59 -13.50
C ILE A 100 -21.06 0.89 -12.25
N TYR A 101 -20.19 0.72 -11.26
CA TYR A 101 -20.55 0.25 -9.93
C TYR A 101 -20.48 1.41 -8.96
N LEU A 102 -21.60 1.70 -8.30
CA LEU A 102 -21.72 2.77 -7.32
C LEU A 102 -21.91 2.18 -5.93
N SER A 103 -21.05 2.56 -5.00
CA SER A 103 -21.18 2.22 -3.59
C SER A 103 -21.08 3.46 -2.72
N ALA A 104 -21.62 3.38 -1.50
CA ALA A 104 -21.33 4.38 -0.48
C ALA A 104 -19.83 4.44 -0.22
N SER A 105 -19.30 5.64 0.03
CA SER A 105 -17.90 5.81 0.35
C SER A 105 -17.60 5.09 1.66
N GLY A 106 -16.76 4.07 1.57
CA GLY A 106 -16.12 3.47 2.74
C GLY A 106 -14.69 4.00 2.84
N HIS A 107 -14.01 3.74 3.94
CA HIS A 107 -12.57 3.92 3.98
C HIS A 107 -11.95 3.01 2.91
N SER A 108 -11.50 3.62 1.82
CA SER A 108 -10.91 2.87 0.71
C SER A 108 -9.55 2.34 1.14
N SER A 109 -9.55 1.15 1.74
CA SER A 109 -8.34 0.38 2.03
C SER A 109 -7.56 0.02 0.76
N VAL A 110 -8.19 0.16 -0.42
CA VAL A 110 -7.60 -0.14 -1.73
C VAL A 110 -6.46 0.81 -2.09
N VAL A 111 -6.39 1.98 -1.47
CA VAL A 111 -5.43 3.04 -1.84
C VAL A 111 -4.43 3.38 -0.72
N ASP A 112 -4.62 2.83 0.47
CA ASP A 112 -3.70 3.05 1.59
C ASP A 112 -2.99 1.76 2.01
N PRO A 113 -1.89 1.39 1.33
CA PRO A 113 -1.10 0.22 1.70
C PRO A 113 -0.50 0.34 3.11
N ILE A 114 -0.34 1.56 3.61
CA ILE A 114 0.22 1.82 4.94
C ILE A 114 -0.77 1.44 6.03
N TYR A 115 -2.05 1.76 5.83
CA TYR A 115 -3.11 1.35 6.75
C TYR A 115 -3.20 -0.18 6.87
N LEU A 116 -3.11 -0.87 5.74
CA LEU A 116 -3.12 -2.34 5.72
C LEU A 116 -1.94 -2.91 6.53
N ILE A 117 -0.73 -2.39 6.30
CA ILE A 117 0.48 -2.83 7.01
C ILE A 117 0.41 -2.54 8.50
N ASP A 118 -0.03 -1.35 8.89
CA ASP A 118 -0.21 -0.98 10.30
C ASP A 118 -1.22 -1.91 10.99
N SER A 119 -2.34 -2.20 10.33
CA SER A 119 -3.34 -3.15 10.81
C SER A 119 -2.77 -4.58 10.99
N VAL A 120 -1.99 -5.07 10.03
CA VAL A 120 -1.34 -6.38 10.09
C VAL A 120 -0.40 -6.45 11.30
N LEU A 121 0.46 -5.46 11.48
CA LEU A 121 1.43 -5.43 12.58
C LEU A 121 0.79 -5.32 13.95
N GLN A 122 -0.38 -4.68 14.06
CA GLN A 122 -1.10 -4.52 15.32
C GLN A 122 -1.96 -5.72 15.71
N HIS A 123 -2.48 -6.47 14.75
CA HIS A 123 -3.53 -7.46 15.01
C HIS A 123 -3.13 -8.91 14.67
N MET A 124 -2.02 -9.14 13.98
CA MET A 124 -1.57 -10.49 13.63
C MET A 124 -0.47 -11.00 14.57
N ASN A 125 -0.72 -12.13 15.22
CA ASN A 125 0.28 -12.82 16.01
C ASN A 125 1.28 -13.57 15.12
N GLY A 126 2.54 -13.68 15.56
CA GLY A 126 3.58 -14.43 14.85
C GLY A 126 4.17 -13.71 13.64
N VAL A 127 3.86 -12.43 13.46
CA VAL A 127 4.47 -11.58 12.43
C VAL A 127 5.81 -11.06 12.95
N HIS A 128 6.83 -11.15 12.09
CA HIS A 128 8.16 -10.58 12.37
C HIS A 128 8.45 -9.45 11.42
N SER A 129 8.96 -8.35 11.92
CA SER A 129 9.33 -7.19 11.12
C SER A 129 10.80 -6.84 11.29
N ASN A 130 11.42 -6.36 10.21
CA ASN A 130 12.80 -5.89 10.20
C ASN A 130 12.93 -4.66 9.34
N LEU A 131 13.61 -3.64 9.86
CA LEU A 131 13.91 -2.40 9.13
C LEU A 131 15.39 -2.40 8.72
N SER A 132 15.66 -2.17 7.45
CA SER A 132 16.99 -2.14 6.86
C SER A 132 17.12 -1.00 5.86
N LYS A 133 18.33 -0.79 5.33
CA LYS A 133 18.59 0.18 4.26
C LYS A 133 19.01 -0.53 2.97
N ARG A 134 18.47 -0.06 1.83
CA ARG A 134 18.86 -0.49 0.48
C ARG A 134 19.10 0.74 -0.40
N GLY A 135 20.36 1.17 -0.49
CA GLY A 135 20.71 2.42 -1.16
C GLY A 135 20.12 3.64 -0.44
N SER A 136 19.29 4.41 -1.17
CA SER A 136 18.56 5.59 -0.63
C SER A 136 17.17 5.24 -0.08
N MET A 137 16.86 3.97 0.10
CA MET A 137 15.58 3.52 0.62
C MET A 137 15.73 2.91 2.01
N ASP A 138 14.80 3.23 2.89
CA ASP A 138 14.51 2.43 4.07
C ASP A 138 13.55 1.33 3.67
N VAL A 139 13.85 0.09 4.05
CA VAL A 139 13.07 -1.09 3.67
C VAL A 139 12.53 -1.77 4.92
N LEU A 140 11.22 -1.81 5.05
CA LEU A 140 10.51 -2.60 6.05
C LEU A 140 10.16 -3.96 5.43
N ALA A 141 10.73 -5.03 5.96
CA ALA A 141 10.37 -6.40 5.63
C ALA A 141 9.47 -6.97 6.73
N ILE A 142 8.38 -7.58 6.33
CA ILE A 142 7.39 -8.22 7.20
C ILE A 142 7.29 -9.68 6.76
N SER A 143 7.60 -10.60 7.66
CA SER A 143 7.46 -12.05 7.45
C SER A 143 6.24 -12.57 8.19
N PHE A 144 5.48 -13.42 7.55
CA PHE A 144 4.24 -14.00 8.04
C PHE A 144 4.46 -15.43 8.54
N PRO A 145 3.64 -15.90 9.50
CA PRO A 145 3.67 -17.30 9.93
C PRO A 145 3.27 -18.24 8.79
N GLU A 146 3.72 -19.48 8.87
CA GLU A 146 3.35 -20.54 7.93
C GLU A 146 1.83 -20.73 7.83
N GLY A 147 1.36 -21.16 6.65
CA GLY A 147 -0.05 -21.42 6.37
C GLY A 147 -0.84 -20.22 5.84
N LEU A 148 -0.22 -19.05 5.73
CA LEU A 148 -0.81 -17.90 5.05
C LEU A 148 -0.42 -17.87 3.57
N GLN A 149 -1.22 -17.17 2.78
CA GLN A 149 -0.97 -16.98 1.35
C GLN A 149 0.30 -16.16 1.09
N PHE A 150 0.53 -15.13 1.89
CA PHE A 150 1.74 -14.32 1.83
C PHE A 150 2.80 -14.88 2.79
N THR A 151 4.02 -15.03 2.29
CA THR A 151 5.19 -15.41 3.09
C THR A 151 5.92 -14.20 3.62
N ARG A 152 5.98 -13.14 2.81
CA ARG A 152 6.70 -11.90 3.13
C ARG A 152 6.13 -10.71 2.33
N ILE A 153 6.20 -9.52 2.93
CA ILE A 153 5.99 -8.23 2.26
C ILE A 153 7.23 -7.37 2.53
N GLU A 154 7.76 -6.73 1.50
CA GLU A 154 8.79 -5.70 1.63
C GLU A 154 8.23 -4.35 1.16
N MET A 155 8.47 -3.30 1.93
CA MET A 155 8.09 -1.92 1.62
C MET A 155 9.33 -1.04 1.57
N GLY A 156 9.68 -0.55 0.39
CA GLY A 156 10.79 0.38 0.17
C GLY A 156 10.31 1.82 0.09
N VAL A 157 10.86 2.68 0.92
CA VAL A 157 10.48 4.09 1.06
C VAL A 157 11.70 4.97 0.82
N ASP A 158 11.54 6.00 0.02
CA ASP A 158 12.59 6.99 -0.22
C ASP A 158 12.92 7.75 1.08
N GLU A 159 14.18 7.72 1.48
CA GLU A 159 14.64 8.30 2.74
C GLU A 159 14.39 9.82 2.83
N LYS A 160 14.46 10.53 1.69
CA LYS A 160 14.36 12.00 1.64
C LYS A 160 12.91 12.48 1.60
N THR A 161 12.07 11.81 0.83
CA THR A 161 10.69 12.26 0.60
C THR A 161 9.67 11.56 1.49
N GLY A 162 9.99 10.38 2.00
CA GLY A 162 9.04 9.54 2.73
C GLY A 162 8.00 8.86 1.84
N PHE A 163 8.12 8.97 0.50
CA PHE A 163 7.20 8.31 -0.41
C PHE A 163 7.63 6.88 -0.73
N LEU A 164 6.63 6.02 -0.96
CA LEU A 164 6.86 4.66 -1.43
C LEU A 164 7.60 4.67 -2.76
N LYS A 165 8.59 3.80 -2.91
CA LYS A 165 9.28 3.52 -4.17
C LYS A 165 8.88 2.17 -4.71
N GLU A 166 8.75 1.20 -3.81
CA GLU A 166 8.36 -0.16 -4.18
C GLU A 166 7.69 -0.90 -3.02
N MET A 167 6.87 -1.85 -3.38
CA MET A 167 6.41 -2.91 -2.48
C MET A 167 6.59 -4.24 -3.18
N THR A 168 7.06 -5.25 -2.44
CA THR A 168 7.18 -6.60 -2.97
C THR A 168 6.37 -7.54 -2.10
N TYR A 169 5.47 -8.28 -2.73
CA TYR A 169 4.69 -9.32 -2.10
C TYR A 169 5.27 -10.67 -2.54
N PHE A 170 5.60 -11.52 -1.60
CA PHE A 170 6.01 -12.90 -1.80
C PHE A 170 4.85 -13.80 -1.36
N LEU A 171 4.43 -14.71 -2.23
CA LEU A 171 3.21 -15.50 -2.01
C LEU A 171 3.37 -16.93 -2.51
N HIS A 172 2.66 -17.86 -1.86
CA HIS A 172 2.56 -19.22 -2.35
C HIS A 172 1.64 -19.29 -3.56
N THR A 173 2.11 -19.89 -4.66
CA THR A 173 1.35 -20.04 -5.90
C THR A 173 0.45 -21.27 -5.92
N ALA A 174 0.61 -22.18 -4.99
CA ALA A 174 -0.07 -23.49 -4.95
C ALA A 174 -1.62 -23.44 -5.04
N GLY A 175 -2.23 -22.28 -4.76
CA GLY A 175 -3.69 -22.09 -4.89
C GLY A 175 -4.13 -21.45 -6.22
N PHE A 176 -3.20 -21.01 -7.08
CA PHE A 176 -3.51 -20.22 -8.28
C PHE A 176 -3.01 -20.85 -9.57
N VAL A 177 -2.00 -21.70 -9.50
CA VAL A 177 -1.35 -22.31 -10.67
C VAL A 177 -1.38 -23.82 -10.50
N ASP A 178 -1.69 -24.52 -11.59
CA ASP A 178 -1.63 -25.98 -11.60
C ASP A 178 -0.16 -26.44 -11.47
N LYS A 179 0.09 -27.31 -10.49
CA LYS A 179 1.43 -27.85 -10.23
C LYS A 179 1.99 -28.69 -11.39
N THR A 180 1.14 -29.04 -12.33
CA THR A 180 1.51 -29.79 -13.54
C THR A 180 1.97 -28.88 -14.69
N ASP A 181 1.77 -27.57 -14.58
CA ASP A 181 2.20 -26.63 -15.61
C ASP A 181 3.72 -26.61 -15.75
N GLN A 182 4.20 -26.62 -16.98
CA GLN A 182 5.62 -26.44 -17.27
C GLN A 182 6.04 -25.05 -16.80
N GLY A 183 6.98 -24.99 -15.84
CA GLY A 183 7.45 -23.74 -15.25
C GLY A 183 6.72 -23.36 -13.95
N TYR A 184 5.98 -24.30 -13.35
CA TYR A 184 5.44 -24.09 -12.00
C TYR A 184 6.57 -23.70 -11.03
N ASP A 185 6.39 -22.56 -10.41
CA ASP A 185 7.23 -22.08 -9.30
C ASP A 185 6.33 -22.01 -8.05
N PRO A 186 6.72 -22.67 -6.94
CA PRO A 186 5.91 -22.66 -5.71
C PRO A 186 5.78 -21.27 -5.10
N GLU A 187 6.65 -20.33 -5.48
CA GLU A 187 6.68 -18.98 -4.93
C GLU A 187 6.55 -17.91 -6.02
N GLY A 188 5.44 -17.19 -5.96
CA GLY A 188 5.18 -16.04 -6.81
C GLY A 188 5.65 -14.75 -6.16
N ARG A 189 5.96 -13.77 -7.00
CA ARG A 189 6.36 -12.45 -6.57
C ARG A 189 5.59 -11.37 -7.33
N VAL A 190 5.02 -10.43 -6.60
CA VAL A 190 4.43 -9.22 -7.17
C VAL A 190 5.25 -8.01 -6.71
N LEU A 191 5.98 -7.39 -7.65
CA LEU A 191 6.70 -6.16 -7.41
C LEU A 191 5.84 -4.98 -7.87
N VAL A 192 5.50 -4.09 -6.95
CA VAL A 192 4.78 -2.84 -7.22
C VAL A 192 5.77 -1.69 -7.16
N ARG A 193 5.91 -0.95 -8.25
CA ARG A 193 6.77 0.24 -8.32
C ARG A 193 5.93 1.51 -8.32
N PHE A 194 6.36 2.49 -7.53
CA PHE A 194 5.75 3.81 -7.43
C PHE A 194 6.74 4.84 -7.97
N ASN A 195 6.34 5.57 -9.00
CA ASN A 195 7.23 6.54 -9.65
C ASN A 195 6.46 7.74 -10.20
N HIS A 196 7.17 8.68 -10.82
CA HIS A 196 6.59 9.89 -11.40
C HIS A 196 5.73 10.68 -10.41
N TYR A 197 6.20 10.81 -9.17
CA TYR A 197 5.53 11.61 -8.17
C TYR A 197 5.47 13.08 -8.60
N THR A 198 4.25 13.63 -8.58
CA THR A 198 3.97 15.05 -8.84
C THR A 198 3.18 15.61 -7.68
N GLN A 199 3.54 16.81 -7.24
CA GLN A 199 2.80 17.57 -6.24
C GLN A 199 2.23 18.81 -6.91
N GLY A 200 1.00 19.18 -6.58
CA GLY A 200 0.35 20.34 -7.13
C GLY A 200 -1.16 20.16 -7.23
N ALA A 201 -1.89 21.24 -7.40
CA ALA A 201 -3.34 21.20 -7.51
C ALA A 201 -3.77 20.49 -8.79
N PHE A 202 -4.58 19.45 -8.63
CA PHE A 202 -5.38 18.90 -9.72
C PHE A 202 -6.64 19.75 -9.87
N GLY A 203 -7.14 19.91 -11.10
CA GLY A 203 -8.44 20.55 -11.30
C GLY A 203 -9.55 19.74 -10.63
N ASP A 204 -10.52 20.42 -10.00
CA ASP A 204 -11.68 19.77 -9.35
C ASP A 204 -12.44 18.84 -10.30
N ALA A 205 -12.41 19.12 -11.58
CA ALA A 205 -13.01 18.27 -12.62
C ALA A 205 -12.49 16.82 -12.63
N LEU A 206 -11.26 16.58 -12.10
CA LEU A 206 -10.70 15.23 -12.00
C LEU A 206 -11.45 14.35 -11.00
N PHE A 207 -12.05 14.97 -9.99
CA PHE A 207 -12.75 14.31 -8.88
C PHE A 207 -14.26 14.61 -8.87
N ASP A 208 -14.80 15.17 -9.97
CA ASP A 208 -16.22 15.51 -10.07
C ASP A 208 -17.06 14.28 -10.39
N GLU A 209 -17.75 13.76 -9.37
CA GLU A 209 -18.70 12.66 -9.52
C GLU A 209 -19.91 13.00 -10.38
N ASN A 210 -20.29 14.30 -10.44
CA ASN A 210 -21.43 14.74 -11.25
C ASN A 210 -21.15 14.69 -12.75
N ALA A 211 -19.87 14.59 -13.15
CA ALA A 211 -19.50 14.33 -14.54
C ALA A 211 -19.73 12.85 -14.94
N ILE A 212 -19.99 11.97 -14.00
CA ILE A 212 -20.16 10.52 -14.19
C ILE A 212 -21.59 10.10 -13.92
N ILE A 213 -22.13 10.48 -12.76
CA ILE A 213 -23.47 10.11 -12.30
C ILE A 213 -24.23 11.34 -11.78
N THR A 214 -25.56 11.29 -11.83
CA THR A 214 -26.43 12.27 -11.17
C THR A 214 -27.58 11.55 -10.47
N LYS A 215 -28.14 12.16 -9.42
CA LYS A 215 -29.32 11.65 -8.72
C LYS A 215 -30.55 12.49 -9.10
N THR A 216 -31.51 11.87 -9.80
CA THR A 216 -32.77 12.51 -10.22
C THR A 216 -33.95 11.72 -9.67
N ALA A 217 -34.88 12.40 -8.99
CA ALA A 217 -36.04 11.77 -8.35
C ALA A 217 -35.68 10.55 -7.46
N GLY A 218 -34.58 10.64 -6.71
CA GLY A 218 -34.11 9.59 -5.82
C GLY A 218 -33.35 8.44 -6.51
N ARG A 219 -33.16 8.50 -7.81
CA ARG A 219 -32.45 7.43 -8.57
C ARG A 219 -31.16 7.97 -9.18
N TYR A 220 -30.09 7.21 -9.05
CA TYR A 220 -28.84 7.49 -9.75
C TYR A 220 -28.93 7.07 -11.22
N GLN A 221 -28.31 7.87 -12.09
CA GLN A 221 -28.21 7.58 -13.52
C GLN A 221 -26.87 8.11 -14.06
N PRO A 222 -26.26 7.41 -15.03
CA PRO A 222 -25.07 7.88 -15.71
C PRO A 222 -25.34 9.12 -16.54
N VAL A 223 -24.32 10.02 -16.63
CA VAL A 223 -24.43 11.27 -17.40
C VAL A 223 -23.25 11.46 -18.37
N GLY A 224 -23.33 12.50 -19.18
CA GLY A 224 -22.27 12.89 -20.10
C GLY A 224 -21.88 11.76 -21.06
N LYS A 225 -20.61 11.45 -21.14
CA LYS A 225 -20.06 10.35 -21.97
C LYS A 225 -20.43 8.96 -21.48
N TYR A 226 -20.96 8.85 -20.25
CA TYR A 226 -21.31 7.58 -19.61
C TYR A 226 -22.80 7.23 -19.74
N ARG A 227 -23.63 8.02 -20.46
CA ARG A 227 -25.07 7.80 -20.58
C ARG A 227 -25.49 6.41 -21.07
N ALA A 228 -24.63 5.77 -21.87
CA ALA A 228 -24.87 4.42 -22.38
C ALA A 228 -24.41 3.30 -21.43
N TYR A 229 -23.77 3.65 -20.30
CA TYR A 229 -23.25 2.68 -19.35
C TYR A 229 -24.38 2.15 -18.46
N GLN A 230 -24.29 0.87 -18.12
CA GLN A 230 -25.18 0.26 -17.15
C GLN A 230 -24.71 0.57 -15.74
N LEU A 231 -25.62 1.10 -14.89
CA LEU A 231 -25.31 1.42 -13.50
C LEU A 231 -25.78 0.32 -12.57
N TYR A 232 -24.89 -0.13 -11.70
CA TYR A 232 -25.15 -1.10 -10.64
C TYR A 232 -24.93 -0.45 -9.28
N LEU A 233 -25.87 -0.61 -8.37
CA LEU A 233 -25.73 -0.17 -6.98
C LEU A 233 -25.13 -1.32 -6.17
N ALA A 234 -23.89 -1.15 -5.72
CA ALA A 234 -23.19 -2.15 -4.89
C ALA A 234 -23.56 -2.04 -3.40
N THR A 235 -24.09 -0.88 -2.98
CA THR A 235 -24.66 -0.68 -1.65
C THR A 235 -26.16 -0.54 -1.75
N PRO A 236 -26.95 -1.38 -1.06
CA PRO A 236 -28.41 -1.21 -0.99
C PRO A 236 -28.77 0.13 -0.35
N ASN A 237 -29.81 0.80 -0.87
CA ASN A 237 -30.35 2.05 -0.32
C ASN A 237 -29.41 3.28 -0.37
N LEU A 238 -28.61 3.42 -1.43
CA LEU A 238 -27.86 4.64 -1.74
C LEU A 238 -28.80 5.83 -2.02
#